data_9941145f0540a9aa132886f06b53db60
#
_entry.id   9941145f0540a9aa132886f06b53db60
#
_cell.length_a   1.000
_cell.length_b   1.000
_cell.length_c   1.000
_cell.angle_alpha   90.00
_cell.angle_beta   90.00
_cell.angle_gamma   90.00
#
_symmetry.space_group_name_H-M   'P 1'
#
loop_
_entity.id
_entity.type
_entity.pdbx_description
1 polymer ?
#
loop_
_entity_poly.entity_id
_entity_poly.type
_entity_poly.pdbx_seq_one_letter_code
_entity_poly.pdbx_strand_id
1 'polypeptide(L)'
;MFGLGSNPGLSESLQRERRLARNIYHLEEPRLWILPSGSAPSDALELLQSGKLSALMNQLTSWFDWIIIDSPPLLPLADTSVWMRIADGILLITRAGITEKRQLQRGVEALDPKKLIGAVLNSSKHSADSYYYYSHPSAPLPNGTSAS
;
A
#
# COMPACT_ATOMS: atom_id res chain seq x y z
N MET A 1 4.52 -4.60 -16.03
CA MET A 1 3.32 -4.01 -15.47
C MET A 1 2.96 -2.76 -16.29
N PHE A 2 3.40 -1.54 -16.02
CA PHE A 2 3.06 -0.36 -16.84
C PHE A 2 4.09 0.01 -17.91
N GLY A 3 5.14 -0.79 -18.13
CA GLY A 3 6.20 -0.53 -19.12
C GLY A 3 7.12 0.65 -18.80
N LEU A 4 7.08 1.19 -17.60
CA LEU A 4 7.81 2.40 -17.19
C LEU A 4 9.12 2.14 -16.43
N GLY A 5 9.59 0.89 -16.39
CA GLY A 5 10.70 0.48 -15.50
C GLY A 5 12.05 1.15 -15.74
N SER A 6 12.27 1.73 -16.91
CA SER A 6 13.52 2.44 -17.25
C SER A 6 13.33 3.96 -17.34
N ASN A 7 12.14 4.44 -17.02
CA ASN A 7 11.84 5.87 -17.16
C ASN A 7 12.31 6.65 -15.92
N PRO A 8 12.70 7.93 -16.09
CA PRO A 8 12.96 8.83 -14.98
C PRO A 8 11.76 8.91 -14.04
N GLY A 9 12.02 9.03 -12.74
CA GLY A 9 10.96 9.00 -11.74
C GLY A 9 11.29 9.76 -10.45
N LEU A 10 10.98 9.14 -9.33
CA LEU A 10 11.18 9.71 -7.99
C LEU A 10 12.65 10.06 -7.74
N SER A 11 13.58 9.15 -8.05
CA SER A 11 15.02 9.36 -7.81
C SER A 11 15.53 10.60 -8.52
N GLU A 12 15.22 10.75 -9.80
CA GLU A 12 15.62 11.91 -10.60
C GLU A 12 14.93 13.19 -10.13
N SER A 13 13.69 13.08 -9.65
CA SER A 13 12.94 14.23 -9.12
C SER A 13 13.53 14.72 -7.80
N LEU A 14 14.01 13.81 -6.94
CA LEU A 14 14.69 14.16 -5.69
C LEU A 14 16.09 14.74 -5.92
N GLN A 15 16.80 14.25 -6.94
CA GLN A 15 18.11 14.78 -7.29
C GLN A 15 18.05 16.15 -7.96
N ARG A 16 17.01 16.39 -8.75
CA ARG A 16 16.87 17.60 -9.60
C ARG A 16 15.46 18.20 -9.46
N GLU A 17 15.25 19.02 -8.47
CA GLU A 17 13.95 19.60 -8.03
C GLU A 17 13.05 20.19 -9.14
N ARG A 18 13.59 20.53 -10.30
CA ARG A 18 12.85 21.24 -11.36
C ARG A 18 12.14 20.32 -12.38
N ARG A 19 12.08 19.01 -12.19
CA ARG A 19 11.58 18.08 -13.24
C ARG A 19 10.45 17.16 -12.81
N LEU A 20 9.84 17.35 -11.65
CA LEU A 20 8.79 16.45 -11.14
C LEU A 20 7.68 16.22 -12.18
N ALA A 21 7.10 17.26 -12.74
CA ALA A 21 6.02 17.16 -13.73
C ALA A 21 6.41 16.37 -14.99
N ARG A 22 7.70 16.31 -15.34
CA ARG A 22 8.17 15.54 -16.51
C ARG A 22 8.39 14.06 -16.22
N ASN A 23 8.46 13.71 -14.95
CA ASN A 23 8.68 12.35 -14.49
C ASN A 23 7.38 11.66 -14.06
N ILE A 24 6.24 12.35 -14.20
CA ILE A 24 4.90 11.80 -13.95
C ILE A 24 4.27 11.45 -15.30
N TYR A 25 3.81 10.23 -15.43
CA TYR A 25 3.27 9.67 -16.67
C TYR A 25 1.77 9.44 -16.52
N HIS A 26 0.99 9.95 -17.46
CA HIS A 26 -0.45 9.75 -17.49
C HIS A 26 -0.81 8.51 -18.31
N LEU A 27 -1.60 7.63 -17.72
CA LEU A 27 -2.26 6.53 -18.40
C LEU A 27 -3.73 6.92 -18.61
N GLU A 28 -4.19 6.97 -19.85
CA GLU A 28 -5.58 7.33 -20.18
C GLU A 28 -6.58 6.31 -19.64
N GLU A 29 -6.24 5.04 -19.71
CA GLU A 29 -6.98 3.94 -19.09
C GLU A 29 -6.07 3.18 -18.12
N PRO A 30 -6.36 3.20 -16.80
CA PRO A 30 -7.58 3.65 -16.07
C PRO A 30 -7.59 5.11 -15.57
N ARG A 31 -7.06 6.09 -16.28
CA ARG A 31 -6.86 7.49 -15.85
C ARG A 31 -6.01 7.60 -14.58
N LEU A 32 -4.82 7.07 -14.66
CA LEU A 32 -3.86 6.98 -13.57
C LEU A 32 -2.61 7.79 -13.91
N TRP A 33 -2.13 8.55 -12.93
CA TRP A 33 -0.84 9.22 -13.00
C TRP A 33 0.18 8.37 -12.26
N ILE A 34 1.33 8.10 -12.86
CA ILE A 34 2.37 7.25 -12.30
C ILE A 34 3.68 8.02 -12.22
N LEU A 35 4.26 8.06 -11.02
CA LEU A 35 5.64 8.46 -10.78
C LEU A 35 6.45 7.17 -10.54
N PRO A 36 7.24 6.69 -11.50
CA PRO A 36 8.09 5.52 -11.30
C PRO A 36 9.14 5.77 -10.21
N SER A 37 9.78 4.72 -9.71
CA SER A 37 10.92 4.85 -8.80
C SER A 37 12.10 5.58 -9.43
N GLY A 38 12.26 5.45 -10.74
CA GLY A 38 13.44 5.93 -11.47
C GLY A 38 14.61 4.97 -11.36
N SER A 39 15.83 5.47 -11.59
CA SER A 39 17.06 4.72 -11.39
C SER A 39 17.28 4.41 -9.90
N ALA A 40 17.95 3.30 -9.61
CA ALA A 40 18.32 2.93 -8.25
C ALA A 40 19.63 3.62 -7.85
N PRO A 41 19.62 4.76 -7.15
CA PRO A 41 20.83 5.42 -6.72
C PRO A 41 21.48 4.68 -5.56
N SER A 42 22.80 4.78 -5.44
CA SER A 42 23.55 4.18 -4.33
C SER A 42 23.21 4.75 -2.96
N ASP A 43 22.67 5.96 -2.94
CA ASP A 43 22.29 6.78 -1.77
C ASP A 43 20.78 6.91 -1.59
N ALA A 44 20.01 5.92 -2.05
CA ALA A 44 18.53 5.97 -2.07
C ALA A 44 17.93 6.35 -0.72
N LEU A 45 18.41 5.76 0.38
CA LEU A 45 17.89 6.04 1.71
C LEU A 45 18.18 7.49 2.14
N GLU A 46 19.37 8.00 1.84
CA GLU A 46 19.75 9.38 2.13
C GLU A 46 18.86 10.37 1.35
N LEU A 47 18.61 10.09 0.09
CA LEU A 47 17.69 10.88 -0.74
C LEU A 47 16.27 10.91 -0.15
N LEU A 48 15.75 9.77 0.30
CA LEU A 48 14.44 9.69 0.93
C LEU A 48 14.38 10.44 2.27
N GLN A 49 15.46 10.42 3.04
CA GLN A 49 15.56 11.12 4.33
C GLN A 49 15.84 12.63 4.18
N SER A 50 16.18 13.07 2.99
CA SER A 50 16.42 14.48 2.71
C SER A 50 15.11 15.30 2.81
N GLY A 51 15.23 16.56 3.17
CA GLY A 51 14.08 17.50 3.17
C GLY A 51 13.39 17.65 1.81
N LYS A 52 14.04 17.21 0.73
CA LYS A 52 13.50 17.23 -0.64
C LYS A 52 12.28 16.35 -0.83
N LEU A 53 12.21 15.21 -0.14
CA LEU A 53 11.03 14.35 -0.19
C LEU A 53 9.78 15.07 0.34
N SER A 54 9.90 15.78 1.45
CA SER A 54 8.78 16.56 2.00
C SER A 54 8.34 17.66 1.05
N ALA A 55 9.27 18.36 0.43
CA ALA A 55 8.95 19.39 -0.56
C ALA A 55 8.25 18.79 -1.80
N LEU A 56 8.72 17.63 -2.28
CA LEU A 56 8.11 16.89 -3.39
C LEU A 56 6.69 16.43 -3.02
N MET A 57 6.48 15.88 -1.83
CA MET A 57 5.16 15.46 -1.37
C MET A 57 4.20 16.64 -1.25
N ASN A 58 4.63 17.77 -0.72
CA ASN A 58 3.81 19.00 -0.67
C ASN A 58 3.39 19.46 -2.07
N GLN A 59 4.26 19.32 -3.07
CA GLN A 59 3.90 19.64 -4.45
C GLN A 59 2.89 18.62 -5.02
N LEU A 60 3.08 17.32 -4.78
CA LEU A 60 2.15 16.29 -5.24
C LEU A 60 0.76 16.45 -4.60
N THR A 61 0.68 16.75 -3.30
CA THR A 61 -0.61 16.98 -2.62
C THR A 61 -1.35 18.22 -3.11
N SER A 62 -0.66 19.17 -3.73
CA SER A 62 -1.32 20.31 -4.39
C SER A 62 -1.91 19.95 -5.77
N TRP A 63 -1.53 18.82 -6.36
CA TRP A 63 -1.99 18.39 -7.68
C TRP A 63 -2.99 17.23 -7.63
N PHE A 64 -2.92 16.38 -6.60
CA PHE A 64 -3.67 15.15 -6.52
C PHE A 64 -4.41 15.04 -5.19
N ASP A 65 -5.68 14.62 -5.25
CA ASP A 65 -6.50 14.33 -4.07
C ASP A 65 -6.07 13.03 -3.38
N TRP A 66 -5.55 12.07 -4.14
CA TRP A 66 -5.08 10.78 -3.67
C TRP A 66 -3.69 10.47 -4.20
N ILE A 67 -2.80 10.06 -3.30
CA ILE A 67 -1.46 9.59 -3.61
C ILE A 67 -1.29 8.21 -3.00
N ILE A 68 -1.07 7.20 -3.85
CA ILE A 68 -0.82 5.83 -3.41
C ILE A 68 0.66 5.54 -3.55
N ILE A 69 1.31 5.20 -2.45
CA ILE A 69 2.73 4.86 -2.39
C ILE A 69 2.86 3.34 -2.33
N ASP A 70 3.35 2.73 -3.42
CA ASP A 70 3.75 1.33 -3.43
C ASP A 70 5.15 1.22 -2.82
N SER A 71 5.21 0.70 -1.60
CA SER A 71 6.44 0.64 -0.81
C SER A 71 7.09 -0.75 -0.85
N PRO A 72 8.40 -0.83 -0.61
CA PRO A 72 9.06 -2.10 -0.32
C PRO A 72 8.39 -2.86 0.84
N PRO A 73 8.71 -4.15 1.03
CA PRO A 73 8.21 -4.92 2.17
C PRO A 73 8.46 -4.20 3.49
N LEU A 74 7.49 -4.33 4.41
CA LEU A 74 7.54 -3.68 5.72
C LEU A 74 8.79 -4.05 6.53
N LEU A 75 9.30 -5.27 6.34
CA LEU A 75 10.53 -5.74 6.98
C LEU A 75 11.57 -6.13 5.93
N PRO A 76 12.83 -5.64 6.04
CA PRO A 76 13.42 -4.73 7.05
C PRO A 76 12.94 -3.28 6.92
N LEU A 77 12.85 -2.57 8.05
CA LEU A 77 12.13 -1.29 8.21
C LEU A 77 12.81 -0.03 7.64
N ALA A 78 14.05 -0.12 7.17
CA ALA A 78 14.86 1.08 6.91
C ALA A 78 14.19 2.07 5.93
N ASP A 79 13.84 1.61 4.74
CA ASP A 79 13.24 2.47 3.70
C ASP A 79 11.76 2.74 3.98
N THR A 80 11.04 1.73 4.47
CA THR A 80 9.60 1.81 4.72
C THR A 80 9.26 2.78 5.84
N SER A 81 10.16 2.95 6.85
CA SER A 81 9.96 3.89 7.94
C SER A 81 9.82 5.34 7.49
N VAL A 82 10.45 5.71 6.39
CA VAL A 82 10.33 7.06 5.80
C VAL A 82 8.92 7.27 5.28
N TRP A 83 8.41 6.29 4.52
CA TRP A 83 7.06 6.34 3.95
C TRP A 83 5.98 6.33 5.03
N MET A 84 6.13 5.51 6.08
CA MET A 84 5.22 5.47 7.22
C MET A 84 5.08 6.81 7.94
N ARG A 85 6.14 7.61 7.98
CA ARG A 85 6.09 8.94 8.63
C ARG A 85 5.25 9.93 7.84
N ILE A 86 5.37 9.92 6.51
CA ILE A 86 4.72 10.92 5.65
C ILE A 86 3.32 10.52 5.19
N ALA A 87 2.99 9.24 5.18
CA ALA A 87 1.66 8.77 4.81
C ALA A 87 0.61 9.12 5.87
N ASP A 88 -0.59 9.51 5.43
CA ASP A 88 -1.75 9.74 6.32
C ASP A 88 -2.39 8.42 6.75
N GLY A 89 -2.33 7.39 5.90
CA GLY A 89 -2.87 6.07 6.16
C GLY A 89 -2.02 4.95 5.58
N ILE A 90 -2.09 3.77 6.18
CA ILE A 90 -1.33 2.58 5.80
C ILE A 90 -2.30 1.43 5.56
N LEU A 91 -2.26 0.87 4.36
CA LEU A 91 -2.95 -0.37 4.03
C LEU A 91 -1.93 -1.52 4.01
N LEU A 92 -2.07 -2.46 4.94
CA LEU A 92 -1.15 -3.59 5.06
C LEU A 92 -1.55 -4.69 4.07
N ILE A 93 -0.64 -5.05 3.18
CA ILE A 93 -0.87 -6.15 2.24
C ILE A 93 -0.12 -7.38 2.72
N THR A 94 -0.86 -8.48 2.92
CA THR A 94 -0.31 -9.79 3.27
C THR A 94 -0.60 -10.80 2.17
N ARG A 95 0.21 -11.84 2.04
CA ARG A 95 0.03 -12.86 1.02
C ARG A 95 -0.31 -14.21 1.65
N ALA A 96 -1.46 -14.76 1.26
CA ALA A 96 -1.92 -16.04 1.76
C ALA A 96 -0.90 -17.17 1.46
N GLY A 97 -0.59 -17.99 2.47
CA GLY A 97 0.34 -19.10 2.35
C GLY A 97 1.82 -18.72 2.26
N ILE A 98 2.16 -17.41 2.30
CA ILE A 98 3.54 -16.93 2.21
C ILE A 98 3.91 -16.06 3.41
N THR A 99 3.06 -15.11 3.78
CA THR A 99 3.34 -14.24 4.93
C THR A 99 3.23 -15.03 6.24
N GLU A 100 4.35 -15.20 6.93
CA GLU A 100 4.38 -15.87 8.21
C GLU A 100 3.71 -15.06 9.31
N LYS A 101 2.99 -15.74 10.23
CA LYS A 101 2.28 -15.08 11.34
C LYS A 101 3.22 -14.23 12.21
N ARG A 102 4.45 -14.70 12.48
CA ARG A 102 5.43 -13.95 13.26
C ARG A 102 5.92 -12.68 12.56
N GLN A 103 6.11 -12.73 11.24
CA GLN A 103 6.49 -11.57 10.44
C GLN A 103 5.35 -10.56 10.39
N LEU A 104 4.12 -11.02 10.20
CA LEU A 104 2.93 -10.18 10.24
C LEU A 104 2.80 -9.47 11.59
N GLN A 105 2.93 -10.20 12.69
CA GLN A 105 2.85 -9.63 14.03
C GLN A 105 3.91 -8.54 14.26
N ARG A 106 5.18 -8.82 13.96
CA ARG A 106 6.25 -7.83 14.05
C ARG A 106 6.01 -6.62 13.15
N GLY A 107 5.47 -6.84 11.95
CA GLY A 107 5.11 -5.77 11.04
C GLY A 107 4.04 -4.87 11.63
N VAL A 108 2.97 -5.44 12.17
CA VAL A 108 1.89 -4.66 12.81
C VAL A 108 2.37 -3.91 14.05
N GLU A 109 3.21 -4.52 14.88
CA GLU A 109 3.80 -3.88 16.07
C GLU A 109 4.69 -2.67 15.73
N ALA A 110 5.25 -2.66 14.52
CA ALA A 110 6.09 -1.56 14.04
C ALA A 110 5.29 -0.39 13.44
N LEU A 111 3.99 -0.58 13.17
CA LEU A 111 3.12 0.45 12.60
C LEU A 111 2.52 1.34 13.68
N ASP A 112 2.29 2.62 13.34
CA ASP A 112 1.42 3.47 14.15
C ASP A 112 -0.04 2.99 14.01
N PRO A 113 -0.67 2.52 15.10
CA PRO A 113 -2.05 2.02 15.04
C PRO A 113 -3.05 3.07 14.53
N LYS A 114 -2.76 4.36 14.70
CA LYS A 114 -3.62 5.46 14.25
C LYS A 114 -3.60 5.63 12.73
N LYS A 115 -2.54 5.18 12.08
CA LYS A 115 -2.38 5.25 10.63
C LYS A 115 -2.82 3.96 9.92
N LEU A 116 -2.96 2.84 10.62
CA LEU A 116 -3.38 1.58 10.03
C LEU A 116 -4.87 1.62 9.68
N ILE A 117 -5.18 1.78 8.40
CA ILE A 117 -6.57 1.85 7.89
C ILE A 117 -7.17 0.47 7.59
N GLY A 118 -6.33 -0.56 7.44
CA GLY A 118 -6.79 -1.91 7.19
C GLY A 118 -5.71 -2.86 6.73
N ALA A 119 -6.10 -4.11 6.50
CA ALA A 119 -5.23 -5.15 5.95
C ALA A 119 -5.94 -5.92 4.82
N VAL A 120 -5.19 -6.31 3.81
CA VAL A 120 -5.66 -7.13 2.69
C VAL A 120 -4.89 -8.44 2.66
N LEU A 121 -5.63 -9.55 2.61
CA LEU A 121 -5.08 -10.88 2.35
C LEU A 121 -5.10 -11.14 0.84
N ASN A 122 -3.97 -10.94 0.20
CA ASN A 122 -3.79 -11.14 -1.23
C ASN A 122 -3.52 -12.62 -1.55
N SER A 123 -3.82 -13.02 -2.79
CA SER A 123 -3.59 -14.39 -3.30
C SER A 123 -4.29 -15.50 -2.48
N SER A 124 -5.38 -15.18 -1.77
CA SER A 124 -6.23 -16.19 -1.15
C SER A 124 -6.96 -16.98 -2.24
N LYS A 125 -6.88 -18.32 -2.16
CA LYS A 125 -7.75 -19.17 -2.98
C LYS A 125 -9.15 -19.10 -2.37
N HIS A 126 -10.06 -18.36 -2.97
CA HIS A 126 -11.47 -18.46 -2.65
C HIS A 126 -11.97 -19.78 -3.23
N SER A 127 -12.33 -20.74 -2.38
CA SER A 127 -13.29 -21.76 -2.76
C SER A 127 -14.65 -21.06 -2.82
N ALA A 128 -15.40 -21.29 -3.89
CA ALA A 128 -16.72 -20.68 -4.13
C ALA A 128 -17.74 -20.95 -3.00
N ASP A 129 -17.44 -21.90 -2.11
CA ASP A 129 -18.30 -22.33 -1.00
C ASP A 129 -18.35 -21.36 0.19
N SER A 130 -17.44 -20.38 0.26
CA SER A 130 -17.38 -19.46 1.41
C SER A 130 -18.41 -18.31 1.35
N TYR A 131 -19.04 -18.07 0.20
CA TYR A 131 -20.05 -17.02 0.06
C TYR A 131 -21.41 -17.39 0.66
N TYR A 132 -21.69 -18.66 0.88
CA TYR A 132 -22.99 -19.12 1.40
C TYR A 132 -23.17 -18.96 2.90
N TYR A 133 -22.09 -18.80 3.68
CA TYR A 133 -22.19 -18.74 5.14
C TYR A 133 -22.57 -17.37 5.70
N TYR A 134 -22.45 -16.31 4.93
CA TYR A 134 -22.76 -14.94 5.42
C TYR A 134 -24.12 -14.40 4.96
N SER A 135 -24.90 -15.15 4.18
CA SER A 135 -26.15 -14.65 3.57
C SER A 135 -27.44 -15.20 4.16
N HIS A 136 -27.37 -16.03 5.20
CA HIS A 136 -28.58 -16.56 5.83
C HIS A 136 -28.68 -16.10 7.27
N PRO A 137 -29.68 -15.26 7.64
CA PRO A 137 -30.06 -15.08 9.03
C PRO A 137 -30.60 -16.43 9.54
N SER A 138 -30.16 -16.81 10.74
CA SER A 138 -30.56 -18.03 11.44
C SER A 138 -32.07 -18.20 11.41
N ALA A 139 -32.56 -19.27 10.78
CA ALA A 139 -33.95 -19.67 10.89
C ALA A 139 -34.25 -20.06 12.36
N PRO A 140 -35.40 -19.68 12.91
CA PRO A 140 -35.78 -20.06 14.27
C PRO A 140 -35.96 -21.58 14.36
N LEU A 141 -35.44 -22.15 15.45
CA LEU A 141 -35.62 -23.58 15.79
C LEU A 141 -37.10 -23.88 15.92
N PRO A 142 -37.60 -25.00 15.37
CA PRO A 142 -38.99 -25.41 15.59
C PRO A 142 -39.18 -25.81 17.05
N ASN A 143 -40.22 -25.22 17.68
CA ASN A 143 -40.67 -25.54 19.02
C ASN A 143 -40.98 -27.03 19.13
N GLY A 144 -40.35 -27.69 20.10
CA GLY A 144 -40.66 -29.05 20.45
C GLY A 144 -42.10 -29.15 20.98
N THR A 145 -42.91 -29.93 20.30
CA THR A 145 -44.21 -30.37 20.80
C THR A 145 -43.98 -31.43 21.89
N SER A 146 -44.39 -31.07 23.11
CA SER A 146 -44.61 -32.01 24.18
C SER A 146 -45.79 -32.92 23.80
N ALA A 147 -45.58 -34.24 23.78
CA ALA A 147 -46.63 -35.24 23.74
C ALA A 147 -46.67 -35.95 25.08
N SER A 148 -47.87 -36.02 25.57
CA SER A 148 -48.40 -36.69 26.78
C SER A 148 -48.04 -38.18 26.81
#